data_c8b6c6670eab49dc81c6ea2803ee0081
#
_entry.id   c8b6c6670eab49dc81c6ea2803ee0081
#
_cell.length_a   1.000
_cell.length_b   1.000
_cell.length_c   1.000
_cell.angle_alpha   90.00
_cell.angle_beta   90.00
_cell.angle_gamma   90.00
#
_symmetry.space_group_name_H-M   'P 1'
#
loop_
_entity.id
_entity.type
_entity.pdbx_description
1 polymer ?
#
loop_
_entity_poly.entity_id
_entity_poly.type
_entity_poly.pdbx_seq_one_letter_code
_entity_poly.pdbx_strand_id
1 'polypeptide(L)'
;MKQIRGGVTAAKGFQAASTAAGIKYKDRKDMAMIYSEVPCKVAGTFTTNIVKAAPVKWDQQVVYKTGMAQAVVVNAGIANACTGEEGMGYCKATADKVESLMQIPAEQVLVASTGVIGKQLPIDRICSGIETMVPTLKGDLESGHEAALAIMTTDTHEKEVAVSFEVGGKTVTIGGMCKGSGMIHPNMCTMLSFVTTDAAISGQLLQEALKEDVADTYNMISVDGDTSTNDTCLLLANGMAGNEEITEKNEAYEMFKQALNFVNETLAKEMAGDGEGATALFEVKVIGAETKEQAKVLSKSVITSSLTKAAIYGHDANWGRILCAMGYSGATFDPEKVDLYFESAAGKMQIIKDGVALDYSEEGATKILSEPAVTAIADIKMGTAEATAWGCDLTYDYVKINADYRS
;
A
#
# COMPACT_ATOMS: atom_id res chain seq x y z
N MET A 1 2.96 -4.30 -21.53
CA MET A 1 2.39 -3.48 -20.46
C MET A 1 2.71 -2.01 -20.71
N LYS A 2 1.76 -1.10 -20.47
CA LYS A 2 1.91 0.35 -20.66
C LYS A 2 1.26 1.07 -19.48
N GLN A 3 1.99 1.96 -18.82
CA GLN A 3 1.41 2.85 -17.82
C GLN A 3 0.45 3.84 -18.51
N ILE A 4 -0.70 4.06 -17.90
CA ILE A 4 -1.74 4.98 -18.36
C ILE A 4 -2.14 5.92 -17.22
N ARG A 5 -2.88 6.98 -17.52
CA ARG A 5 -3.39 7.91 -16.51
C ARG A 5 -4.59 7.29 -15.77
N GLY A 6 -4.70 7.61 -14.49
CA GLY A 6 -5.83 7.27 -13.62
C GLY A 6 -5.46 6.30 -12.51
N GLY A 7 -6.46 5.99 -11.71
CA GLY A 7 -6.43 5.07 -10.58
C GLY A 7 -7.58 4.06 -10.69
N VAL A 8 -8.40 3.95 -9.66
CA VAL A 8 -9.47 2.93 -9.54
C VAL A 8 -10.57 3.00 -10.61
N THR A 9 -10.73 4.11 -11.31
CA THR A 9 -11.70 4.26 -12.42
C THR A 9 -11.09 4.00 -13.80
N ALA A 10 -9.79 3.66 -13.88
CA ALA A 10 -9.15 3.38 -15.17
C ALA A 10 -9.63 2.06 -15.80
N ALA A 11 -9.94 1.06 -14.98
CA ALA A 11 -10.50 -0.21 -15.45
C ALA A 11 -11.98 -0.05 -15.86
N LYS A 12 -12.36 -0.69 -16.96
CA LYS A 12 -13.70 -0.57 -17.53
C LYS A 12 -14.79 -1.00 -16.54
N GLY A 13 -15.87 -0.20 -16.44
CA GLY A 13 -17.03 -0.48 -15.60
C GLY A 13 -16.85 -0.13 -14.13
N PHE A 14 -15.72 0.47 -13.73
CA PHE A 14 -15.55 1.05 -12.41
C PHE A 14 -15.88 2.53 -12.39
N GLN A 15 -16.57 2.94 -11.33
CA GLN A 15 -16.96 4.32 -11.06
C GLN A 15 -16.52 4.70 -9.66
N ALA A 16 -16.33 5.97 -9.40
CA ALA A 16 -16.02 6.49 -8.08
C ALA A 16 -16.81 7.78 -7.80
N ALA A 17 -16.97 8.07 -6.52
CA ALA A 17 -17.49 9.33 -6.03
C ALA A 17 -16.83 9.67 -4.68
N SER A 18 -16.84 10.94 -4.31
CA SER A 18 -16.35 11.41 -3.03
C SER A 18 -17.16 12.58 -2.50
N THR A 19 -17.20 12.73 -1.16
CA THR A 19 -17.95 13.81 -0.53
C THR A 19 -17.31 14.28 0.77
N ALA A 20 -17.63 15.50 1.21
CA ALA A 20 -17.33 16.03 2.52
C ALA A 20 -18.49 15.70 3.47
N ALA A 21 -18.46 14.56 4.14
CA ALA A 21 -19.48 14.15 5.11
C ALA A 21 -19.28 14.80 6.50
N GLY A 22 -18.11 15.42 6.73
CA GLY A 22 -17.79 16.09 7.98
C GLY A 22 -17.55 15.11 9.14
N ILE A 23 -16.95 13.95 8.88
CA ILE A 23 -16.69 12.90 9.88
C ILE A 23 -15.76 13.42 10.97
N LYS A 24 -14.61 13.94 10.57
CA LYS A 24 -13.67 14.65 11.45
C LYS A 24 -13.34 16.03 10.88
N TYR A 25 -13.19 16.13 9.59
CA TYR A 25 -12.73 17.34 8.90
C TYR A 25 -13.93 18.21 8.48
N LYS A 26 -13.74 19.56 8.45
CA LYS A 26 -14.83 20.49 8.08
C LYS A 26 -14.77 20.96 6.65
N ASP A 27 -13.56 21.06 6.07
CA ASP A 27 -13.32 21.78 4.82
C ASP A 27 -12.70 20.93 3.72
N ARG A 28 -12.80 19.57 3.83
CA ARG A 28 -12.29 18.64 2.83
C ARG A 28 -13.18 17.42 2.68
N LYS A 29 -13.09 16.74 1.55
CA LYS A 29 -13.71 15.44 1.35
C LYS A 29 -13.09 14.41 2.32
N ASP A 30 -13.93 13.59 2.92
CA ASP A 30 -13.55 12.58 3.92
C ASP A 30 -14.31 11.26 3.76
N MET A 31 -15.05 11.13 2.66
CA MET A 31 -15.63 9.87 2.20
C MET A 31 -15.40 9.65 0.73
N ALA A 32 -15.15 8.39 0.36
CA ALA A 32 -15.10 7.91 -1.02
C ALA A 32 -15.93 6.64 -1.19
N MET A 33 -16.41 6.43 -2.41
CA MET A 33 -17.07 5.20 -2.83
C MET A 33 -16.51 4.75 -4.16
N ILE A 34 -16.18 3.44 -4.25
CA ILE A 34 -15.85 2.76 -5.50
C ILE A 34 -17.00 1.81 -5.82
N TYR A 35 -17.44 1.80 -7.04
CA TYR A 35 -18.55 1.00 -7.51
C TYR A 35 -18.20 0.31 -8.83
N SER A 36 -18.62 -0.93 -9.02
CA SER A 36 -18.58 -1.62 -10.29
C SER A 36 -19.98 -1.81 -10.88
N GLU A 37 -20.14 -1.58 -12.18
CA GLU A 37 -21.40 -1.80 -12.90
C GLU A 37 -21.91 -3.24 -12.84
N VAL A 38 -21.03 -4.19 -12.60
CA VAL A 38 -21.33 -5.62 -12.43
C VAL A 38 -20.64 -6.17 -11.18
N PRO A 39 -21.16 -7.25 -10.57
CA PRO A 39 -20.48 -7.89 -9.44
C PRO A 39 -19.07 -8.34 -9.79
N CYS A 40 -18.11 -8.08 -8.88
CA CYS A 40 -16.70 -8.42 -9.01
C CYS A 40 -16.37 -9.68 -8.22
N LYS A 41 -15.47 -10.51 -8.74
CA LYS A 41 -14.66 -11.38 -7.87
C LYS A 41 -13.75 -10.50 -7.04
N VAL A 42 -13.61 -10.84 -5.77
CA VAL A 42 -12.82 -10.04 -4.83
C VAL A 42 -11.75 -10.87 -4.15
N ALA A 43 -10.55 -10.31 -4.06
CA ALA A 43 -9.46 -10.79 -3.23
C ALA A 43 -9.10 -9.72 -2.19
N GLY A 44 -8.58 -10.15 -1.04
CA GLY A 44 -8.18 -9.23 0.02
C GLY A 44 -7.07 -9.78 0.89
N THR A 45 -6.21 -8.88 1.34
CA THR A 45 -5.24 -9.12 2.42
C THR A 45 -5.46 -8.09 3.52
N PHE A 46 -5.24 -8.51 4.77
CA PHE A 46 -5.66 -7.75 5.94
C PHE A 46 -4.59 -7.78 7.03
N THR A 47 -4.60 -6.79 7.90
CA THR A 47 -3.68 -6.70 9.04
C THR A 47 -3.62 -7.99 9.87
N THR A 48 -2.42 -8.37 10.28
CA THR A 48 -2.19 -9.44 11.25
C THR A 48 -2.25 -8.94 12.70
N ASN A 49 -2.39 -7.62 12.92
CA ASN A 49 -2.55 -7.07 14.25
C ASN A 49 -3.72 -7.77 14.96
N ILE A 50 -3.51 -8.18 16.21
CA ILE A 50 -4.55 -8.84 17.02
C ILE A 50 -5.70 -7.86 17.29
N VAL A 51 -5.40 -6.57 17.44
CA VAL A 51 -6.39 -5.50 17.59
C VAL A 51 -6.91 -5.09 16.21
N LYS A 52 -7.82 -5.90 15.66
CA LYS A 52 -8.43 -5.63 14.35
C LYS A 52 -9.62 -4.70 14.47
N ALA A 53 -9.65 -3.68 13.60
CA ALA A 53 -10.82 -2.80 13.43
C ALA A 53 -12.05 -3.57 12.92
N ALA A 54 -13.23 -3.04 13.17
CA ALA A 54 -14.48 -3.65 12.73
C ALA A 54 -14.57 -3.78 11.19
N PRO A 55 -14.17 -2.79 10.37
CA PRO A 55 -14.13 -2.93 8.91
C PRO A 55 -13.30 -4.11 8.44
N VAL A 56 -12.13 -4.35 9.04
CA VAL A 56 -11.29 -5.52 8.69
C VAL A 56 -12.02 -6.83 8.89
N LYS A 57 -12.74 -6.97 10.03
CA LYS A 57 -13.52 -8.17 10.33
C LYS A 57 -14.72 -8.33 9.39
N TRP A 58 -15.33 -7.22 8.99
CA TRP A 58 -16.43 -7.19 8.03
C TRP A 58 -15.96 -7.63 6.65
N ASP A 59 -14.91 -7.01 6.14
CA ASP A 59 -14.38 -7.27 4.81
C ASP A 59 -13.83 -8.69 4.67
N GLN A 60 -13.23 -9.26 5.74
CA GLN A 60 -12.85 -10.68 5.78
C GLN A 60 -14.05 -11.60 5.55
N GLN A 61 -15.25 -11.25 6.02
CA GLN A 61 -16.44 -12.05 5.76
C GLN A 61 -16.88 -11.95 4.30
N VAL A 62 -16.87 -10.74 3.73
CA VAL A 62 -17.20 -10.53 2.31
C VAL A 62 -16.20 -11.29 1.43
N VAL A 63 -14.90 -11.10 1.64
CA VAL A 63 -13.85 -11.72 0.80
C VAL A 63 -13.84 -13.24 0.91
N TYR A 64 -13.85 -13.78 2.14
CA TYR A 64 -13.60 -15.21 2.32
C TYR A 64 -14.86 -16.09 2.35
N LYS A 65 -16.05 -15.51 2.56
CA LYS A 65 -17.31 -16.28 2.55
C LYS A 65 -18.10 -16.04 1.27
N THR A 66 -18.25 -14.77 0.86
CA THR A 66 -19.00 -14.39 -0.34
C THR A 66 -18.14 -14.50 -1.60
N GLY A 67 -16.89 -14.03 -1.54
CA GLY A 67 -15.95 -14.01 -2.67
C GLY A 67 -16.36 -13.05 -3.80
N MET A 68 -17.41 -12.24 -3.55
CA MET A 68 -17.99 -11.29 -4.49
C MET A 68 -18.19 -9.96 -3.79
N ALA A 69 -17.91 -8.86 -4.51
CA ALA A 69 -18.19 -7.51 -4.05
C ALA A 69 -18.59 -6.62 -5.24
N GLN A 70 -19.34 -5.54 -4.97
CA GLN A 70 -19.73 -4.61 -6.02
C GLN A 70 -19.52 -3.15 -5.62
N ALA A 71 -19.38 -2.86 -4.34
CA ALA A 71 -19.09 -1.52 -3.83
C ALA A 71 -18.07 -1.56 -2.69
N VAL A 72 -17.30 -0.49 -2.55
CA VAL A 72 -16.43 -0.20 -1.42
C VAL A 72 -16.75 1.20 -0.91
N VAL A 73 -17.08 1.33 0.38
CA VAL A 73 -17.28 2.62 1.05
C VAL A 73 -16.11 2.88 1.99
N VAL A 74 -15.45 4.01 1.84
CA VAL A 74 -14.27 4.40 2.62
C VAL A 74 -14.55 5.69 3.36
N ASN A 75 -14.18 5.74 4.64
CA ASN A 75 -14.15 6.99 5.40
C ASN A 75 -12.77 7.31 5.97
N ALA A 76 -12.39 8.57 5.95
CA ALA A 76 -11.21 9.13 6.60
C ALA A 76 -11.59 9.93 7.86
N GLY A 77 -10.70 9.89 8.89
CA GLY A 77 -10.80 10.67 10.12
C GLY A 77 -11.12 9.85 11.37
N ILE A 78 -11.88 8.76 11.28
CA ILE A 78 -12.20 7.84 12.39
C ILE A 78 -12.02 6.40 11.91
N ALA A 79 -11.22 5.63 12.64
CA ALA A 79 -10.77 4.29 12.25
C ALA A 79 -11.81 3.18 12.45
N ASN A 80 -12.88 3.41 13.23
CA ASN A 80 -13.80 2.36 13.66
C ASN A 80 -13.04 1.15 14.27
N ALA A 81 -12.03 1.43 15.06
CA ALA A 81 -11.22 0.47 15.79
C ALA A 81 -11.39 0.67 17.30
N CYS A 82 -11.41 -0.40 18.08
CA CYS A 82 -11.69 -0.40 19.52
C CYS A 82 -13.05 0.23 19.85
N THR A 83 -14.06 -0.01 19.04
CA THR A 83 -15.43 0.54 19.13
C THR A 83 -16.44 -0.46 19.71
N GLY A 84 -15.97 -1.62 20.18
CA GLY A 84 -16.84 -2.65 20.76
C GLY A 84 -17.78 -3.30 19.74
N GLU A 85 -18.94 -3.74 20.19
CA GLU A 85 -19.95 -4.36 19.33
C GLU A 85 -20.58 -3.38 18.34
N GLU A 86 -20.67 -2.10 18.71
CA GLU A 86 -21.20 -1.03 17.85
C GLU A 86 -20.42 -0.90 16.55
N GLY A 87 -19.10 -1.16 16.58
CA GLY A 87 -18.24 -1.07 15.39
C GLY A 87 -18.71 -1.96 14.24
N MET A 88 -19.12 -3.20 14.51
CA MET A 88 -19.70 -4.09 13.50
C MET A 88 -21.10 -3.62 13.06
N GLY A 89 -21.86 -3.05 13.98
CA GLY A 89 -23.14 -2.40 13.68
C GLY A 89 -22.98 -1.25 12.68
N TYR A 90 -21.92 -0.44 12.80
CA TYR A 90 -21.62 0.63 11.83
C TYR A 90 -21.27 0.09 10.44
N CYS A 91 -20.49 -1.00 10.36
CA CYS A 91 -20.20 -1.65 9.08
C CYS A 91 -21.49 -2.14 8.42
N LYS A 92 -22.35 -2.83 9.20
CA LYS A 92 -23.64 -3.30 8.72
C LYS A 92 -24.53 -2.14 8.24
N ALA A 93 -24.69 -1.09 9.04
CA ALA A 93 -25.50 0.07 8.67
C ALA A 93 -25.00 0.77 7.38
N THR A 94 -23.68 0.82 7.19
CA THR A 94 -23.07 1.33 5.97
C THR A 94 -23.44 0.47 4.76
N ALA A 95 -23.33 -0.86 4.89
CA ALA A 95 -23.66 -1.80 3.83
C ALA A 95 -25.18 -1.81 3.52
N ASP A 96 -26.03 -1.84 4.55
CA ASP A 96 -27.48 -1.77 4.41
C ASP A 96 -27.93 -0.47 3.69
N LYS A 97 -27.21 0.64 3.94
CA LYS A 97 -27.47 1.92 3.27
C LYS A 97 -27.18 1.84 1.78
N VAL A 98 -26.06 1.23 1.38
CA VAL A 98 -25.73 0.99 -0.03
C VAL A 98 -26.80 0.07 -0.66
N GLU A 99 -27.15 -1.04 0.00
CA GLU A 99 -28.19 -1.97 -0.47
C GLU A 99 -29.51 -1.23 -0.74
N SER A 100 -29.93 -0.37 0.18
CA SER A 100 -31.19 0.35 0.05
C SER A 100 -31.25 1.32 -1.13
N LEU A 101 -30.11 1.89 -1.54
CA LEU A 101 -30.00 2.88 -2.61
C LEU A 101 -29.65 2.26 -3.96
N MET A 102 -28.87 1.20 -4.00
CA MET A 102 -28.29 0.64 -5.22
C MET A 102 -28.76 -0.78 -5.51
N GLN A 103 -29.51 -1.41 -4.60
CA GLN A 103 -29.96 -2.80 -4.71
C GLN A 103 -28.80 -3.82 -4.82
N ILE A 104 -27.63 -3.45 -4.26
CA ILE A 104 -26.49 -4.34 -4.10
C ILE A 104 -26.64 -5.04 -2.76
N PRO A 105 -26.59 -6.38 -2.68
CA PRO A 105 -26.67 -7.10 -1.41
C PRO A 105 -25.63 -6.61 -0.40
N ALA A 106 -26.02 -6.39 0.85
CA ALA A 106 -25.11 -5.86 1.89
C ALA A 106 -23.85 -6.72 2.06
N GLU A 107 -23.93 -8.03 1.84
CA GLU A 107 -22.79 -8.95 1.85
C GLU A 107 -21.84 -8.81 0.65
N GLN A 108 -22.14 -7.93 -0.30
CA GLN A 108 -21.25 -7.55 -1.42
C GLN A 108 -20.72 -6.11 -1.29
N VAL A 109 -20.92 -5.49 -0.13
CA VAL A 109 -20.40 -4.15 0.17
C VAL A 109 -19.23 -4.25 1.14
N LEU A 110 -18.08 -3.77 0.70
CA LEU A 110 -16.88 -3.63 1.49
C LEU A 110 -16.85 -2.27 2.20
N VAL A 111 -16.26 -2.22 3.39
CA VAL A 111 -16.24 -1.02 4.23
C VAL A 111 -14.84 -0.80 4.78
N ALA A 112 -14.24 0.33 4.51
CA ALA A 112 -12.92 0.68 5.02
C ALA A 112 -12.94 2.00 5.81
N SER A 113 -12.19 2.07 6.88
CA SER A 113 -12.09 3.25 7.74
C SER A 113 -10.64 3.52 8.11
N THR A 114 -10.28 4.79 8.24
CA THR A 114 -8.94 5.22 8.69
C THR A 114 -9.02 6.48 9.54
N GLY A 115 -8.07 6.67 10.45
CA GLY A 115 -7.98 7.85 11.33
C GLY A 115 -7.88 7.50 12.80
N VAL A 116 -8.55 8.26 13.67
CA VAL A 116 -8.42 8.13 15.13
C VAL A 116 -9.07 6.82 15.64
N ILE A 117 -8.32 6.10 16.47
CA ILE A 117 -8.75 4.87 17.15
C ILE A 117 -9.54 5.24 18.42
N GLY A 118 -10.55 4.43 18.80
CA GLY A 118 -11.30 4.55 20.05
C GLY A 118 -12.42 5.60 20.03
N LYS A 119 -12.69 6.23 18.88
CA LYS A 119 -13.85 7.11 18.69
C LYS A 119 -14.98 6.35 18.00
N GLN A 120 -16.21 6.56 18.45
CA GLN A 120 -17.41 6.03 17.79
C GLN A 120 -17.62 6.73 16.43
N LEU A 121 -18.02 5.95 15.43
CA LEU A 121 -18.23 6.45 14.08
C LEU A 121 -19.57 7.21 14.01
N PRO A 122 -19.61 8.44 13.47
CA PRO A 122 -20.87 9.18 13.30
C PRO A 122 -21.67 8.57 12.13
N ILE A 123 -22.36 7.47 12.38
CA ILE A 123 -23.00 6.65 11.34
C ILE A 123 -24.02 7.42 10.50
N ASP A 124 -24.73 8.37 11.11
CA ASP A 124 -25.70 9.20 10.37
C ASP A 124 -24.99 10.03 9.27
N ARG A 125 -23.78 10.53 9.55
CA ARG A 125 -22.97 11.26 8.55
C ARG A 125 -22.47 10.32 7.45
N ILE A 126 -22.09 9.10 7.80
CA ILE A 126 -21.72 8.08 6.80
C ILE A 126 -22.90 7.79 5.88
N CYS A 127 -24.09 7.54 6.44
CA CYS A 127 -25.29 7.27 5.65
C CYS A 127 -25.66 8.44 4.74
N SER A 128 -25.63 9.68 5.25
CA SER A 128 -25.85 10.89 4.44
C SER A 128 -24.79 11.10 3.36
N GLY A 129 -23.54 10.75 3.67
CA GLY A 129 -22.45 10.78 2.68
C GLY A 129 -22.71 9.81 1.52
N ILE A 130 -23.19 8.59 1.80
CA ILE A 130 -23.56 7.61 0.77
C ILE A 130 -24.70 8.14 -0.09
N GLU A 131 -25.75 8.75 0.51
CA GLU A 131 -26.85 9.38 -0.22
C GLU A 131 -26.36 10.46 -1.19
N THR A 132 -25.34 11.21 -0.79
CA THR A 132 -24.73 12.25 -1.63
C THR A 132 -23.88 11.67 -2.75
N MET A 133 -23.11 10.58 -2.48
CA MET A 133 -22.18 9.99 -3.43
C MET A 133 -22.86 9.17 -4.52
N VAL A 134 -23.90 8.38 -4.17
CA VAL A 134 -24.57 7.48 -5.14
C VAL A 134 -25.00 8.17 -6.43
N PRO A 135 -25.70 9.34 -6.40
CA PRO A 135 -26.12 10.01 -7.64
C PRO A 135 -24.96 10.68 -8.40
N THR A 136 -23.75 10.74 -7.81
CA THR A 136 -22.58 11.42 -8.42
C THR A 136 -21.51 10.42 -8.88
N LEU A 137 -21.75 9.11 -8.79
CA LEU A 137 -20.86 8.08 -9.29
C LEU A 137 -20.56 8.26 -10.78
N LYS A 138 -19.28 8.26 -11.16
CA LYS A 138 -18.81 8.38 -12.54
C LYS A 138 -17.56 7.54 -12.78
N GLY A 139 -17.42 7.07 -14.03
CA GLY A 139 -16.26 6.32 -14.49
C GLY A 139 -15.18 7.19 -15.14
N ASP A 140 -15.12 8.48 -14.86
CA ASP A 140 -14.07 9.36 -15.36
C ASP A 140 -12.84 9.39 -14.44
N LEU A 141 -11.70 9.84 -14.96
CA LEU A 141 -10.43 9.88 -14.21
C LEU A 141 -10.49 10.84 -13.03
N GLU A 142 -11.21 11.94 -13.17
CA GLU A 142 -11.36 12.96 -12.11
C GLU A 142 -12.06 12.38 -10.89
N SER A 143 -13.13 11.60 -11.09
CA SER A 143 -13.85 10.96 -9.98
C SER A 143 -12.98 9.95 -9.23
N GLY A 144 -12.10 9.23 -9.93
CA GLY A 144 -11.09 8.35 -9.32
C GLY A 144 -10.06 9.13 -8.50
N HIS A 145 -9.53 10.19 -9.07
CA HIS A 145 -8.58 11.10 -8.41
C HIS A 145 -9.14 11.74 -7.14
N GLU A 146 -10.36 12.26 -7.22
CA GLU A 146 -11.07 12.83 -6.08
C GLU A 146 -11.36 11.80 -4.96
N ALA A 147 -11.56 10.53 -5.33
CA ALA A 147 -11.68 9.45 -4.37
C ALA A 147 -10.35 9.18 -3.66
N ALA A 148 -9.22 9.21 -4.38
CA ALA A 148 -7.89 9.07 -3.79
C ALA A 148 -7.57 10.21 -2.81
N LEU A 149 -7.91 11.46 -3.15
CA LEU A 149 -7.79 12.60 -2.24
C LEU A 149 -8.65 12.46 -0.98
N ALA A 150 -9.87 11.93 -1.11
CA ALA A 150 -10.83 11.84 0.00
C ALA A 150 -10.46 10.82 1.07
N ILE A 151 -9.62 9.82 0.75
CA ILE A 151 -9.19 8.80 1.72
C ILE A 151 -7.92 9.17 2.49
N MET A 152 -7.23 10.24 2.13
CA MET A 152 -6.02 10.71 2.79
C MET A 152 -6.27 11.12 4.24
N THR A 153 -5.24 11.02 5.10
CA THR A 153 -5.24 11.54 6.47
C THR A 153 -4.08 12.51 6.69
N THR A 154 -2.90 12.00 6.92
CA THR A 154 -1.64 12.75 7.06
C THR A 154 -0.79 12.73 5.79
N ASP A 155 -1.26 12.05 4.76
CA ASP A 155 -0.64 12.01 3.44
C ASP A 155 -0.48 13.42 2.87
N THR A 156 0.64 13.69 2.17
CA THR A 156 0.92 15.01 1.58
C THR A 156 0.40 15.11 0.14
N HIS A 157 0.20 13.99 -0.52
CA HIS A 157 -0.37 13.88 -1.87
C HIS A 157 -1.15 12.57 -2.04
N GLU A 158 -2.04 12.56 -3.02
CA GLU A 158 -2.77 11.36 -3.43
C GLU A 158 -1.84 10.37 -4.12
N LYS A 159 -2.17 9.07 -4.00
CA LYS A 159 -1.39 7.98 -4.58
C LYS A 159 -2.31 7.15 -5.47
N GLU A 160 -2.11 7.27 -6.78
CA GLU A 160 -2.88 6.53 -7.77
C GLU A 160 -2.01 6.13 -8.97
N VAL A 161 -2.28 4.98 -9.56
CA VAL A 161 -1.58 4.48 -10.74
C VAL A 161 -2.46 3.52 -11.53
N ALA A 162 -2.27 3.47 -12.84
CA ALA A 162 -2.93 2.49 -13.70
C ALA A 162 -2.02 1.99 -14.82
N VAL A 163 -2.25 0.76 -15.25
CA VAL A 163 -1.57 0.13 -16.37
C VAL A 163 -2.56 -0.61 -17.28
N SER A 164 -2.20 -0.73 -18.55
CA SER A 164 -2.88 -1.58 -19.49
C SER A 164 -1.93 -2.60 -20.13
N PHE A 165 -2.45 -3.77 -20.45
CA PHE A 165 -1.73 -4.86 -21.10
C PHE A 165 -2.68 -5.73 -21.92
N GLU A 166 -2.14 -6.58 -22.79
CA GLU A 166 -2.95 -7.40 -23.70
C GLU A 166 -3.05 -8.84 -23.18
N VAL A 167 -4.25 -9.40 -23.16
CA VAL A 167 -4.52 -10.81 -22.87
C VAL A 167 -5.44 -11.37 -23.95
N GLY A 168 -4.96 -12.33 -24.75
CA GLY A 168 -5.75 -12.94 -25.80
C GLY A 168 -6.33 -11.96 -26.83
N GLY A 169 -5.60 -10.87 -27.14
CA GLY A 169 -6.04 -9.82 -28.05
C GLY A 169 -7.10 -8.85 -27.45
N LYS A 170 -7.26 -8.88 -26.14
CA LYS A 170 -8.10 -7.92 -25.37
C LYS A 170 -7.22 -7.06 -24.50
N THR A 171 -7.47 -5.76 -24.50
CA THR A 171 -6.82 -4.82 -23.58
C THR A 171 -7.44 -4.98 -22.20
N VAL A 172 -6.61 -5.31 -21.22
CA VAL A 172 -6.95 -5.43 -19.80
C VAL A 172 -6.30 -4.27 -19.05
N THR A 173 -7.01 -3.72 -18.10
CA THR A 173 -6.54 -2.58 -17.28
C THR A 173 -6.52 -2.98 -15.81
N ILE A 174 -5.47 -2.57 -15.10
CA ILE A 174 -5.41 -2.57 -13.64
C ILE A 174 -5.15 -1.13 -13.19
N GLY A 175 -5.96 -0.64 -12.26
CA GLY A 175 -5.76 0.66 -11.64
C GLY A 175 -5.89 0.56 -10.13
N GLY A 176 -5.19 1.41 -9.41
CA GLY A 176 -5.23 1.40 -7.95
C GLY A 176 -5.09 2.79 -7.35
N MET A 177 -5.55 2.92 -6.12
CA MET A 177 -5.28 4.03 -5.24
C MET A 177 -4.95 3.52 -3.85
N CYS A 178 -4.13 4.26 -3.10
CA CYS A 178 -3.86 3.95 -1.72
C CYS A 178 -3.71 5.20 -0.85
N LYS A 179 -3.73 5.01 0.46
CA LYS A 179 -3.33 6.01 1.45
C LYS A 179 -2.47 5.37 2.52
N GLY A 180 -1.56 6.17 3.06
CA GLY A 180 -0.72 5.81 4.19
C GLY A 180 0.51 6.72 4.25
N SER A 181 0.81 7.22 5.45
CA SER A 181 1.91 8.12 5.73
C SER A 181 2.48 7.88 7.14
N GLY A 182 1.66 7.56 8.14
CA GLY A 182 2.05 7.14 9.49
C GLY A 182 1.39 5.84 9.91
N MET A 183 1.95 5.19 10.97
CA MET A 183 1.61 3.84 11.42
C MET A 183 1.79 2.82 10.26
N ILE A 184 2.97 2.86 9.61
CA ILE A 184 3.30 2.07 8.42
C ILE A 184 4.44 1.09 8.70
N HIS A 185 4.10 -0.14 9.00
CA HIS A 185 4.99 -1.31 9.04
C HIS A 185 4.19 -2.58 8.72
N PRO A 186 3.89 -2.83 7.44
CA PRO A 186 3.05 -3.95 7.08
C PRO A 186 3.67 -5.30 7.44
N ASN A 187 2.87 -6.09 8.16
CA ASN A 187 3.04 -7.53 8.24
C ASN A 187 1.71 -8.15 7.79
N MET A 188 1.47 -8.17 6.48
CA MET A 188 0.21 -8.44 5.78
C MET A 188 -0.74 -7.22 5.67
N CYS A 189 -0.22 -6.02 5.40
CA CYS A 189 -0.82 -4.71 5.09
C CYS A 189 -0.87 -3.70 6.26
N THR A 190 -0.24 -2.51 6.08
CA THR A 190 -0.40 -1.33 6.98
C THR A 190 -0.84 -0.11 6.17
N MET A 191 -2.07 -0.13 5.61
CA MET A 191 -2.56 0.93 4.74
C MET A 191 -3.98 0.64 4.28
N LEU A 192 -4.60 1.54 3.54
CA LEU A 192 -5.74 1.21 2.71
C LEU A 192 -5.31 1.27 1.25
N SER A 193 -5.46 0.17 0.54
CA SER A 193 -5.25 0.08 -0.90
C SER A 193 -6.44 -0.57 -1.58
N PHE A 194 -6.88 0.04 -2.65
CA PHE A 194 -7.98 -0.43 -3.47
C PHE A 194 -7.48 -0.55 -4.90
N VAL A 195 -7.53 -1.77 -5.42
CA VAL A 195 -7.09 -2.10 -6.78
C VAL A 195 -8.29 -2.64 -7.56
N THR A 196 -8.49 -2.14 -8.75
CA THR A 196 -9.58 -2.54 -9.64
C THR A 196 -9.01 -3.09 -10.94
N THR A 197 -9.67 -4.07 -11.52
CA THR A 197 -9.33 -4.58 -12.84
C THR A 197 -10.56 -5.04 -13.60
N ASP A 198 -10.54 -4.83 -14.90
CA ASP A 198 -11.55 -5.36 -15.81
C ASP A 198 -11.21 -6.77 -16.33
N ALA A 199 -10.14 -7.40 -15.84
CA ALA A 199 -9.77 -8.77 -16.16
C ALA A 199 -10.86 -9.78 -15.78
N ALA A 200 -11.11 -10.75 -16.65
CA ALA A 200 -11.78 -11.99 -16.29
C ALA A 200 -10.73 -12.97 -15.75
N ILE A 201 -10.79 -13.25 -14.44
CA ILE A 201 -9.86 -14.14 -13.72
C ILE A 201 -10.61 -14.90 -12.62
N SER A 202 -10.23 -16.16 -12.35
CA SER A 202 -10.84 -16.94 -11.28
C SER A 202 -10.55 -16.33 -9.89
N GLY A 203 -11.52 -16.42 -8.97
CA GLY A 203 -11.36 -15.88 -7.62
C GLY A 203 -10.17 -16.50 -6.86
N GLN A 204 -9.89 -17.78 -7.09
CA GLN A 204 -8.74 -18.45 -6.50
C GLN A 204 -7.41 -17.83 -6.98
N LEU A 205 -7.22 -17.70 -8.29
CA LEU A 205 -6.00 -17.11 -8.85
C LEU A 205 -5.85 -15.64 -8.53
N LEU A 206 -6.97 -14.90 -8.44
CA LEU A 206 -6.99 -13.51 -8.01
C LEU A 206 -6.45 -13.37 -6.57
N GLN A 207 -6.92 -14.23 -5.65
CA GLN A 207 -6.46 -14.24 -4.26
C GLN A 207 -4.99 -14.69 -4.13
N GLU A 208 -4.59 -15.71 -4.91
CA GLU A 208 -3.19 -16.17 -4.94
C GLU A 208 -2.25 -15.06 -5.45
N ALA A 209 -2.60 -14.42 -6.57
CA ALA A 209 -1.82 -13.33 -7.15
C ALA A 209 -1.66 -12.17 -6.15
N LEU A 210 -2.75 -11.72 -5.52
CA LEU A 210 -2.69 -10.63 -4.54
C LEU A 210 -1.84 -10.99 -3.33
N LYS A 211 -1.98 -12.20 -2.80
CA LYS A 211 -1.22 -12.64 -1.62
C LYS A 211 0.29 -12.74 -1.89
N GLU A 212 0.66 -13.29 -3.05
CA GLU A 212 2.06 -13.38 -3.46
C GLU A 212 2.65 -11.98 -3.66
N ASP A 213 1.93 -11.10 -4.33
CA ASP A 213 2.39 -9.76 -4.67
C ASP A 213 2.53 -8.84 -3.44
N VAL A 214 1.55 -8.85 -2.54
CA VAL A 214 1.60 -8.07 -1.27
C VAL A 214 2.81 -8.46 -0.42
N ALA A 215 3.23 -9.73 -0.45
CA ALA A 215 4.42 -10.19 0.27
C ALA A 215 5.74 -9.59 -0.24
N ASP A 216 5.76 -9.13 -1.49
CA ASP A 216 6.93 -8.55 -2.16
C ASP A 216 6.84 -7.03 -2.32
N THR A 217 5.68 -6.42 -2.05
CA THR A 217 5.40 -4.99 -2.21
C THR A 217 5.06 -4.33 -0.87
N TYR A 218 3.80 -4.28 -0.48
CA TYR A 218 3.39 -3.61 0.76
C TYR A 218 4.04 -4.18 2.02
N ASN A 219 4.29 -5.49 2.12
CA ASN A 219 5.00 -6.07 3.26
C ASN A 219 6.49 -5.71 3.32
N MET A 220 7.00 -5.06 2.28
CA MET A 220 8.39 -4.62 2.19
C MET A 220 8.57 -3.13 2.43
N ILE A 221 7.53 -2.41 2.91
CA ILE A 221 7.67 -1.00 3.31
C ILE A 221 7.69 -0.83 4.83
N SER A 222 8.23 0.30 5.29
CA SER A 222 8.10 0.77 6.68
C SER A 222 8.36 2.27 6.79
N VAL A 223 7.50 2.98 7.52
CA VAL A 223 7.74 4.38 7.94
C VAL A 223 8.24 4.42 9.38
N ASP A 224 7.53 3.82 10.33
CA ASP A 224 7.75 3.98 11.76
C ASP A 224 7.82 2.67 12.56
N GLY A 225 7.68 1.53 11.92
CA GLY A 225 7.73 0.22 12.58
C GLY A 225 6.42 -0.21 13.25
N ASP A 226 5.35 0.59 13.16
CA ASP A 226 4.07 0.32 13.82
C ASP A 226 3.04 -0.27 12.86
N THR A 227 2.48 -1.45 13.22
CA THR A 227 1.45 -2.15 12.42
C THR A 227 0.06 -1.66 12.83
N SER A 228 -0.71 -1.14 11.86
CA SER A 228 -2.04 -0.58 12.09
C SER A 228 -3.11 -1.65 12.38
N THR A 229 -4.23 -1.19 12.94
CA THR A 229 -5.43 -1.98 13.22
C THR A 229 -6.36 -2.14 12.02
N ASN A 230 -6.16 -1.34 10.96
CA ASN A 230 -7.13 -1.16 9.86
C ASN A 230 -6.63 -1.63 8.49
N ASP A 231 -5.41 -2.11 8.39
CA ASP A 231 -4.77 -2.39 7.11
C ASP A 231 -5.57 -3.33 6.25
N THR A 232 -5.80 -2.89 5.02
CA THR A 232 -6.66 -3.59 4.07
C THR A 232 -6.16 -3.31 2.65
N CYS A 233 -5.85 -4.35 1.89
CA CYS A 233 -5.66 -4.29 0.45
C CYS A 233 -6.74 -5.13 -0.23
N LEU A 234 -7.55 -4.50 -1.08
CA LEU A 234 -8.63 -5.11 -1.82
C LEU A 234 -8.37 -5.06 -3.32
N LEU A 235 -8.60 -6.17 -4.01
CA LEU A 235 -8.50 -6.30 -5.46
C LEU A 235 -9.84 -6.80 -6.00
N LEU A 236 -10.49 -5.97 -6.83
CA LEU A 236 -11.80 -6.25 -7.44
C LEU A 236 -11.63 -6.49 -8.94
N ALA A 237 -12.14 -7.63 -9.43
CA ALA A 237 -12.08 -8.02 -10.84
C ALA A 237 -13.48 -8.25 -11.40
N ASN A 238 -13.92 -7.40 -12.36
CA ASN A 238 -15.28 -7.42 -12.90
C ASN A 238 -15.43 -8.15 -14.26
N GLY A 239 -14.33 -8.50 -14.92
CA GLY A 239 -14.36 -9.27 -16.17
C GLY A 239 -14.78 -8.48 -17.43
N MET A 240 -14.95 -7.15 -17.34
CA MET A 240 -15.49 -6.33 -18.44
C MET A 240 -14.50 -6.05 -19.58
N ALA A 241 -13.24 -6.47 -19.47
CA ALA A 241 -12.28 -6.47 -20.57
C ALA A 241 -12.69 -7.46 -21.66
N GLY A 242 -13.43 -8.53 -21.31
CA GLY A 242 -13.91 -9.54 -22.24
C GLY A 242 -12.79 -10.48 -22.75
N ASN A 243 -11.71 -10.60 -21.99
CA ASN A 243 -10.71 -11.66 -22.20
C ASN A 243 -11.29 -13.02 -21.78
N GLU A 244 -10.73 -14.11 -22.32
CA GLU A 244 -11.00 -15.45 -21.79
C GLU A 244 -10.62 -15.50 -20.30
N GLU A 245 -11.46 -16.13 -19.49
CA GLU A 245 -11.21 -16.19 -18.05
C GLU A 245 -9.89 -16.90 -17.74
N ILE A 246 -9.02 -16.22 -16.98
CA ILE A 246 -7.75 -16.77 -16.51
C ILE A 246 -8.05 -17.76 -15.38
N THR A 247 -7.97 -19.07 -15.69
CA THR A 247 -8.26 -20.18 -14.76
C THR A 247 -7.05 -21.03 -14.42
N GLU A 248 -5.91 -20.77 -15.09
CA GLU A 248 -4.67 -21.52 -14.94
C GLU A 248 -3.46 -20.58 -14.85
N LYS A 249 -2.36 -21.06 -14.25
CA LYS A 249 -1.08 -20.33 -14.18
C LYS A 249 -0.32 -20.43 -15.51
N ASN A 250 -0.86 -19.78 -16.53
CA ASN A 250 -0.33 -19.68 -17.88
C ASN A 250 0.27 -18.28 -18.14
N GLU A 251 0.64 -18.00 -19.40
CA GLU A 251 1.22 -16.72 -19.83
C GLU A 251 0.30 -15.52 -19.47
N ALA A 252 -1.02 -15.65 -19.64
CA ALA A 252 -1.97 -14.60 -19.27
C ALA A 252 -1.96 -14.30 -17.78
N TYR A 253 -1.83 -15.33 -16.93
CA TYR A 253 -1.68 -15.17 -15.49
C TYR A 253 -0.38 -14.46 -15.11
N GLU A 254 0.74 -14.83 -15.75
CA GLU A 254 2.03 -14.17 -15.48
C GLU A 254 2.02 -12.70 -15.93
N MET A 255 1.38 -12.39 -17.04
CA MET A 255 1.19 -10.99 -17.49
C MET A 255 0.33 -10.21 -16.49
N PHE A 256 -0.75 -10.82 -15.99
CA PHE A 256 -1.60 -10.23 -14.96
C PHE A 256 -0.80 -9.95 -13.68
N LYS A 257 -0.01 -10.92 -13.20
CA LYS A 257 0.86 -10.74 -12.01
C LYS A 257 1.88 -9.61 -12.19
N GLN A 258 2.52 -9.52 -13.34
CA GLN A 258 3.48 -8.44 -13.63
C GLN A 258 2.80 -7.07 -13.62
N ALA A 259 1.58 -6.97 -14.17
CA ALA A 259 0.81 -5.72 -14.16
C ALA A 259 0.32 -5.35 -12.75
N LEU A 260 -0.13 -6.33 -11.96
CA LEU A 260 -0.51 -6.16 -10.57
C LEU A 260 0.69 -5.69 -9.72
N ASN A 261 1.85 -6.35 -9.90
CA ASN A 261 3.08 -5.99 -9.21
C ASN A 261 3.51 -4.56 -9.51
N PHE A 262 3.45 -4.13 -10.78
CA PHE A 262 3.77 -2.75 -11.14
C PHE A 262 2.88 -1.74 -10.39
N VAL A 263 1.57 -2.01 -10.32
CA VAL A 263 0.63 -1.13 -9.61
C VAL A 263 0.94 -1.11 -8.11
N ASN A 264 1.05 -2.27 -7.46
CA ASN A 264 1.25 -2.35 -6.02
C ASN A 264 2.65 -1.89 -5.58
N GLU A 265 3.70 -2.18 -6.36
CA GLU A 265 5.05 -1.67 -6.07
C GLU A 265 5.12 -0.15 -6.19
N THR A 266 4.48 0.44 -7.21
CA THR A 266 4.42 1.90 -7.37
C THR A 266 3.72 2.53 -6.17
N LEU A 267 2.54 2.04 -5.81
CA LEU A 267 1.78 2.55 -4.66
C LEU A 267 2.52 2.36 -3.33
N ALA A 268 3.21 1.24 -3.16
CA ALA A 268 4.01 0.95 -1.97
C ALA A 268 5.20 1.92 -1.83
N LYS A 269 5.90 2.21 -2.92
CA LYS A 269 7.01 3.18 -2.96
C LYS A 269 6.53 4.60 -2.67
N GLU A 270 5.41 5.02 -3.27
CA GLU A 270 4.82 6.34 -3.01
C GLU A 270 4.42 6.47 -1.54
N MET A 271 3.85 5.42 -0.95
CA MET A 271 3.48 5.40 0.47
C MET A 271 4.71 5.48 1.39
N ALA A 272 5.77 4.73 1.09
CA ALA A 272 7.01 4.75 1.87
C ALA A 272 7.72 6.11 1.77
N GLY A 273 7.72 6.73 0.58
CA GLY A 273 8.33 8.03 0.33
C GLY A 273 7.55 9.21 0.93
N ASP A 274 6.24 9.08 1.10
CA ASP A 274 5.33 10.06 1.72
C ASP A 274 5.13 9.80 3.23
N GLY A 275 6.12 9.19 3.90
CA GLY A 275 6.08 9.03 5.36
C GLY A 275 5.94 10.36 6.08
N GLU A 276 5.23 10.38 7.23
CA GLU A 276 5.00 11.61 8.02
C GLU A 276 6.31 12.37 8.28
N GLY A 277 6.42 13.56 7.71
CA GLY A 277 7.59 14.42 7.81
C GLY A 277 8.84 13.96 7.05
N ALA A 278 8.72 12.94 6.19
CA ALA A 278 9.83 12.43 5.39
C ALA A 278 10.34 13.45 4.36
N THR A 279 11.64 13.39 4.06
CA THR A 279 12.28 14.21 3.03
C THR A 279 12.92 13.37 1.93
N ALA A 280 13.12 12.07 2.15
CA ALA A 280 13.71 11.16 1.18
C ALA A 280 13.11 9.75 1.25
N LEU A 281 12.84 9.16 0.09
CA LEU A 281 12.62 7.72 -0.05
C LEU A 281 13.95 7.00 0.15
N PHE A 282 13.96 6.03 1.05
CA PHE A 282 15.11 5.17 1.31
C PHE A 282 14.82 3.72 0.88
N GLU A 283 15.50 3.28 -0.16
CA GLU A 283 15.42 1.92 -0.68
C GLU A 283 16.62 1.10 -0.20
N VAL A 284 16.38 -0.14 0.22
CA VAL A 284 17.44 -1.09 0.58
C VAL A 284 17.28 -2.36 -0.26
N LYS A 285 18.22 -2.58 -1.16
CA LYS A 285 18.31 -3.76 -2.00
C LYS A 285 19.38 -4.71 -1.46
N VAL A 286 18.98 -5.92 -1.04
CA VAL A 286 19.90 -7.00 -0.69
C VAL A 286 19.95 -7.98 -1.86
N ILE A 287 21.16 -8.22 -2.37
CA ILE A 287 21.45 -9.15 -3.48
C ILE A 287 22.42 -10.23 -3.03
N GLY A 288 22.55 -11.28 -3.82
CA GLY A 288 23.49 -12.36 -3.52
C GLY A 288 23.06 -13.22 -2.31
N ALA A 289 21.78 -13.26 -1.95
CA ALA A 289 21.27 -14.07 -0.86
C ALA A 289 21.06 -15.54 -1.27
N GLU A 290 21.06 -16.46 -0.31
CA GLU A 290 20.73 -17.88 -0.55
C GLU A 290 19.24 -18.05 -0.87
N THR A 291 18.38 -17.28 -0.17
CA THR A 291 16.94 -17.31 -0.32
C THR A 291 16.37 -15.91 -0.37
N LYS A 292 15.21 -15.76 -1.03
CA LYS A 292 14.48 -14.48 -1.07
C LYS A 292 14.06 -14.02 0.34
N GLU A 293 13.70 -14.96 1.21
CA GLU A 293 13.32 -14.65 2.60
C GLU A 293 14.51 -14.07 3.39
N GLN A 294 15.72 -14.62 3.23
CA GLN A 294 16.93 -14.05 3.82
C GLN A 294 17.13 -12.59 3.37
N ALA A 295 17.02 -12.33 2.05
CA ALA A 295 17.15 -10.98 1.51
C ALA A 295 16.07 -10.03 2.06
N LYS A 296 14.81 -10.49 2.18
CA LYS A 296 13.71 -9.72 2.77
C LYS A 296 13.98 -9.33 4.22
N VAL A 297 14.38 -10.29 5.05
CA VAL A 297 14.66 -10.05 6.48
C VAL A 297 15.77 -9.01 6.62
N LEU A 298 16.86 -9.16 5.87
CA LEU A 298 17.99 -8.24 5.90
C LEU A 298 17.60 -6.83 5.44
N SER A 299 16.96 -6.69 4.28
CA SER A 299 16.58 -5.38 3.75
C SER A 299 15.57 -4.67 4.64
N LYS A 300 14.57 -5.40 5.15
CA LYS A 300 13.55 -4.86 6.04
C LYS A 300 14.13 -4.39 7.38
N SER A 301 15.10 -5.12 7.94
CA SER A 301 15.80 -4.72 9.17
C SER A 301 16.51 -3.38 9.03
N VAL A 302 17.08 -3.09 7.85
CA VAL A 302 17.79 -1.84 7.62
C VAL A 302 16.82 -0.65 7.51
N ILE A 303 15.73 -0.77 6.72
CA ILE A 303 14.76 0.33 6.58
C ILE A 303 14.00 0.65 7.87
N THR A 304 13.95 -0.28 8.83
CA THR A 304 13.29 -0.09 10.13
C THR A 304 14.22 0.45 11.22
N SER A 305 15.53 0.50 10.95
CA SER A 305 16.52 1.02 11.90
C SER A 305 16.41 2.53 12.07
N SER A 306 15.97 3.01 13.22
CA SER A 306 15.90 4.46 13.53
C SER A 306 17.25 5.16 13.35
N LEU A 307 18.37 4.49 13.71
CA LEU A 307 19.71 5.04 13.50
C LEU A 307 20.07 5.19 12.02
N THR A 308 19.71 4.20 11.20
CA THR A 308 19.93 4.27 9.75
C THR A 308 19.07 5.37 9.12
N LYS A 309 17.78 5.42 9.45
CA LYS A 309 16.85 6.44 8.97
C LYS A 309 17.32 7.85 9.34
N ALA A 310 17.85 8.05 10.55
CA ALA A 310 18.43 9.32 11.00
C ALA A 310 19.73 9.67 10.25
N ALA A 311 20.53 8.67 9.86
CA ALA A 311 21.71 8.90 9.03
C ALA A 311 21.32 9.36 7.61
N ILE A 312 20.29 8.76 7.02
CA ILE A 312 19.76 9.21 5.72
C ILE A 312 19.28 10.65 5.79
N TYR A 313 18.54 11.04 6.84
CA TYR A 313 18.13 12.42 7.07
C TYR A 313 19.33 13.40 7.16
N GLY A 314 20.39 12.95 7.83
CA GLY A 314 21.63 13.74 7.97
C GLY A 314 22.57 13.68 6.78
N HIS A 315 22.21 13.01 5.69
CA HIS A 315 23.04 12.72 4.52
C HIS A 315 24.41 12.10 4.90
N ASP A 316 24.42 11.31 5.98
CA ASP A 316 25.59 10.61 6.53
C ASP A 316 25.67 9.19 5.94
N ALA A 317 26.74 8.91 5.21
CA ALA A 317 27.00 7.60 4.63
C ALA A 317 27.37 6.53 5.69
N ASN A 318 26.55 6.42 6.73
CA ASN A 318 26.79 5.62 7.91
C ASN A 318 26.57 4.12 7.66
N TRP A 319 27.50 3.54 6.90
CA TRP A 319 27.49 2.13 6.57
C TRP A 319 27.50 1.21 7.81
N GLY A 320 28.13 1.67 8.92
CA GLY A 320 28.16 0.91 10.17
C GLY A 320 26.76 0.66 10.74
N ARG A 321 25.83 1.62 10.61
CA ARG A 321 24.43 1.45 11.04
C ARG A 321 23.69 0.45 10.16
N ILE A 322 23.98 0.41 8.87
CA ILE A 322 23.38 -0.54 7.92
C ILE A 322 23.84 -1.96 8.27
N LEU A 323 25.17 -2.19 8.39
CA LEU A 323 25.67 -3.52 8.76
C LEU A 323 25.20 -3.96 10.16
N CYS A 324 25.12 -3.03 11.12
CA CYS A 324 24.58 -3.30 12.43
C CYS A 324 23.12 -3.77 12.33
N ALA A 325 22.29 -3.08 11.53
CA ALA A 325 20.89 -3.45 11.32
C ALA A 325 20.75 -4.83 10.63
N MET A 326 21.59 -5.13 9.65
CA MET A 326 21.66 -6.46 9.07
C MET A 326 22.08 -7.52 10.12
N GLY A 327 23.05 -7.20 10.97
CA GLY A 327 23.61 -8.12 11.96
C GLY A 327 22.64 -8.56 13.05
N TYR A 328 21.69 -7.71 13.46
CA TYR A 328 20.65 -8.08 14.43
C TYR A 328 19.32 -8.52 13.80
N SER A 329 19.24 -8.63 12.48
CA SER A 329 18.02 -8.96 11.75
C SER A 329 17.44 -10.35 12.04
N GLY A 330 18.28 -11.26 12.57
CA GLY A 330 17.96 -12.67 12.76
C GLY A 330 18.30 -13.55 11.54
N ALA A 331 18.65 -12.98 10.39
CA ALA A 331 19.16 -13.74 9.25
C ALA A 331 20.67 -13.95 9.37
N THR A 332 21.14 -15.11 8.90
CA THR A 332 22.58 -15.45 8.91
C THR A 332 23.24 -14.96 7.62
N PHE A 333 24.38 -14.31 7.72
CA PHE A 333 25.26 -13.96 6.59
C PHE A 333 26.71 -13.81 7.09
N ASP A 334 27.67 -13.76 6.17
CA ASP A 334 29.09 -13.56 6.48
C ASP A 334 29.43 -12.06 6.34
N PRO A 335 29.58 -11.31 7.44
CA PRO A 335 29.84 -9.88 7.38
C PRO A 335 31.18 -9.53 6.72
N GLU A 336 32.14 -10.46 6.68
CA GLU A 336 33.47 -10.24 6.06
C GLU A 336 33.44 -10.35 4.53
N LYS A 337 32.27 -10.70 3.93
CA LYS A 337 32.09 -10.80 2.48
C LYS A 337 31.17 -9.73 1.90
N VAL A 338 30.56 -8.90 2.74
CA VAL A 338 29.57 -7.92 2.28
C VAL A 338 30.22 -6.80 1.46
N ASP A 339 29.66 -6.53 0.31
CA ASP A 339 29.87 -5.27 -0.42
C ASP A 339 28.67 -4.34 -0.21
N LEU A 340 28.91 -3.05 0.04
CA LEU A 340 27.85 -2.06 0.22
C LEU A 340 28.08 -0.86 -0.70
N TYR A 341 26.98 -0.43 -1.31
CA TYR A 341 26.94 0.73 -2.19
C TYR A 341 25.81 1.68 -1.80
N PHE A 342 26.01 2.98 -2.01
CA PHE A 342 24.92 3.94 -2.13
C PHE A 342 24.73 4.36 -3.58
N GLU A 343 23.48 4.52 -4.00
CA GLU A 343 23.10 4.91 -5.36
C GLU A 343 21.93 5.89 -5.32
N SER A 344 21.95 6.87 -6.20
CA SER A 344 20.87 7.83 -6.45
C SER A 344 20.99 8.40 -7.86
N ALA A 345 20.15 9.38 -8.21
CA ALA A 345 20.29 10.12 -9.47
C ALA A 345 21.66 10.83 -9.61
N ALA A 346 22.33 11.15 -8.48
CA ALA A 346 23.65 11.78 -8.47
C ALA A 346 24.82 10.82 -8.73
N GLY A 347 24.58 9.49 -8.73
CA GLY A 347 25.60 8.49 -9.03
C GLY A 347 25.57 7.28 -8.11
N LYS A 348 26.61 6.45 -8.22
CA LYS A 348 26.80 5.25 -7.41
C LYS A 348 28.20 5.23 -6.81
N MET A 349 28.30 4.84 -5.54
CA MET A 349 29.57 4.76 -4.80
C MET A 349 29.63 3.50 -3.98
N GLN A 350 30.73 2.75 -4.07
CA GLN A 350 31.01 1.63 -3.17
C GLN A 350 31.65 2.16 -1.89
N ILE A 351 31.10 1.76 -0.75
CA ILE A 351 31.54 2.20 0.58
C ILE A 351 32.25 1.06 1.31
N ILE A 352 31.79 -0.19 1.11
CA ILE A 352 32.39 -1.40 1.71
C ILE A 352 32.70 -2.38 0.60
N LYS A 353 33.83 -3.04 0.74
CA LYS A 353 34.22 -4.19 -0.07
C LYS A 353 34.76 -5.29 0.84
N ASP A 354 34.22 -6.51 0.65
CA ASP A 354 34.61 -7.70 1.44
C ASP A 354 34.65 -7.40 2.95
N GLY A 355 33.57 -6.77 3.47
CA GLY A 355 33.40 -6.42 4.88
C GLY A 355 34.25 -5.25 5.38
N VAL A 356 35.13 -4.68 4.55
CA VAL A 356 36.05 -3.62 4.94
C VAL A 356 35.66 -2.29 4.30
N ALA A 357 35.65 -1.23 5.10
CA ALA A 357 35.41 0.12 4.60
C ALA A 357 36.48 0.58 3.61
N LEU A 358 36.06 1.15 2.50
CA LEU A 358 36.94 1.77 1.53
C LEU A 358 37.23 3.22 1.92
N ASP A 359 38.34 3.75 1.40
CA ASP A 359 38.58 5.20 1.40
C ASP A 359 37.71 5.82 0.30
N TYR A 360 36.66 6.56 0.67
CA TYR A 360 35.70 7.19 -0.23
C TYR A 360 35.58 8.68 0.03
N SER A 361 35.07 9.42 -0.95
CA SER A 361 34.82 10.86 -0.83
C SER A 361 33.56 11.12 -0.01
N GLU A 362 33.70 11.71 1.17
CA GLU A 362 32.57 12.15 2.01
C GLU A 362 31.69 13.16 1.26
N GLU A 363 32.28 14.11 0.53
CA GLU A 363 31.54 15.06 -0.32
C GLU A 363 30.73 14.35 -1.41
N GLY A 364 31.33 13.34 -2.05
CA GLY A 364 30.67 12.52 -3.07
C GLY A 364 29.52 11.71 -2.46
N ALA A 365 29.71 11.12 -1.29
CA ALA A 365 28.69 10.37 -0.58
C ALA A 365 27.52 11.28 -0.16
N THR A 366 27.80 12.44 0.43
CA THR A 366 26.79 13.45 0.80
C THR A 366 25.98 13.88 -0.41
N LYS A 367 26.60 14.08 -1.59
CA LYS A 367 25.89 14.43 -2.82
C LYS A 367 24.89 13.33 -3.23
N ILE A 368 25.29 12.06 -3.14
CA ILE A 368 24.41 10.93 -3.45
C ILE A 368 23.23 10.86 -2.45
N LEU A 369 23.51 11.05 -1.17
CA LEU A 369 22.51 10.97 -0.10
C LEU A 369 21.59 12.20 -0.01
N SER A 370 21.90 13.30 -0.68
CA SER A 370 21.06 14.51 -0.73
C SER A 370 19.95 14.44 -1.78
N GLU A 371 19.88 13.36 -2.57
CA GLU A 371 18.81 13.17 -3.54
C GLU A 371 17.52 12.71 -2.86
N PRO A 372 16.34 13.02 -3.44
CA PRO A 372 15.05 12.66 -2.85
C PRO A 372 14.75 11.15 -2.83
N ALA A 373 15.53 10.35 -3.55
CA ALA A 373 15.47 8.89 -3.53
C ALA A 373 16.89 8.32 -3.47
N VAL A 374 17.13 7.51 -2.44
CA VAL A 374 18.45 6.92 -2.16
C VAL A 374 18.31 5.42 -2.01
N THR A 375 19.18 4.66 -2.67
CA THR A 375 19.26 3.21 -2.57
C THR A 375 20.56 2.78 -1.89
N ALA A 376 20.46 1.99 -0.83
CA ALA A 376 21.56 1.20 -0.31
C ALA A 376 21.52 -0.21 -0.92
N ILE A 377 22.62 -0.66 -1.54
CA ILE A 377 22.72 -2.00 -2.14
C ILE A 377 23.74 -2.80 -1.35
N ALA A 378 23.28 -3.89 -0.72
CA ALA A 378 24.14 -4.82 0.00
C ALA A 378 24.22 -6.15 -0.75
N ASP A 379 25.41 -6.50 -1.24
CA ASP A 379 25.70 -7.82 -1.81
C ASP A 379 26.34 -8.70 -0.75
N ILE A 380 25.64 -9.75 -0.35
CA ILE A 380 26.10 -10.67 0.69
C ILE A 380 26.81 -11.92 0.15
N LYS A 381 26.93 -12.09 -1.16
CA LYS A 381 27.71 -13.09 -1.89
C LYS A 381 27.49 -14.55 -1.44
N MET A 382 26.27 -14.92 -1.07
CA MET A 382 25.89 -16.26 -0.63
C MET A 382 25.09 -17.05 -1.65
N GLY A 383 24.49 -16.37 -2.65
CA GLY A 383 23.62 -16.99 -3.65
C GLY A 383 23.24 -16.02 -4.75
N THR A 384 22.01 -16.19 -5.27
CA THR A 384 21.48 -15.36 -6.39
C THR A 384 20.14 -14.72 -6.09
N ALA A 385 19.56 -14.98 -4.91
CA ALA A 385 18.29 -14.39 -4.53
C ALA A 385 18.47 -12.92 -4.12
N GLU A 386 17.43 -12.14 -4.34
CA GLU A 386 17.40 -10.72 -3.98
C GLU A 386 16.03 -10.30 -3.46
N ALA A 387 15.99 -9.21 -2.69
CA ALA A 387 14.78 -8.51 -2.30
C ALA A 387 15.08 -7.03 -2.06
N THR A 388 14.05 -6.22 -2.23
CA THR A 388 14.10 -4.78 -1.97
C THR A 388 13.07 -4.42 -0.90
N ALA A 389 13.43 -3.50 -0.01
CA ALA A 389 12.54 -2.91 0.98
C ALA A 389 12.58 -1.38 0.85
N TRP A 390 11.46 -0.72 1.14
CA TRP A 390 11.32 0.73 1.00
C TRP A 390 10.91 1.36 2.33
N GLY A 391 11.55 2.45 2.66
CA GLY A 391 11.27 3.27 3.83
C GLY A 391 11.52 4.74 3.51
N CYS A 392 11.61 5.53 4.54
CA CYS A 392 11.99 6.94 4.44
C CYS A 392 13.00 7.28 5.54
N ASP A 393 13.57 8.47 5.47
CA ASP A 393 14.37 9.05 6.54
C ASP A 393 13.56 9.27 7.82
N LEU A 394 14.21 9.62 8.92
CA LEU A 394 13.57 9.98 10.20
C LEU A 394 13.93 11.42 10.55
N THR A 395 12.92 12.29 10.53
CA THR A 395 13.07 13.73 10.70
C THR A 395 12.53 14.22 12.05
N TYR A 396 12.81 15.46 12.39
CA TYR A 396 12.18 16.14 13.55
C TYR A 396 10.67 16.32 13.36
N ASP A 397 10.21 16.50 12.11
CA ASP A 397 8.79 16.69 11.81
C ASP A 397 7.96 15.44 12.08
N TYR A 398 8.52 14.23 11.95
CA TYR A 398 7.84 13.01 12.39
C TYR A 398 7.40 13.10 13.87
N VAL A 399 8.32 13.50 14.76
CA VAL A 399 8.01 13.63 16.18
C VAL A 399 7.00 14.73 16.42
N LYS A 400 7.13 15.87 15.74
CA LYS A 400 6.21 17.01 15.85
C LYS A 400 4.78 16.65 15.41
N ILE A 401 4.62 15.96 14.28
CA ILE A 401 3.32 15.53 13.78
C ILE A 401 2.66 14.55 14.76
N ASN A 402 3.41 13.58 15.29
CA ASN A 402 2.87 12.52 16.12
C ASN A 402 2.65 12.95 17.58
N ALA A 403 3.36 13.97 18.08
CA ALA A 403 3.14 14.53 19.41
C ALA A 403 1.74 15.14 19.57
N ASP A 404 1.17 15.71 18.51
CA ASP A 404 -0.11 16.44 18.52
C ASP A 404 -1.23 15.78 17.66
N TYR A 405 -1.09 14.49 17.33
CA TYR A 405 -2.02 13.79 16.41
C TYR A 405 -3.50 13.80 16.84
N ARG A 406 -3.80 14.06 18.10
CA ARG A 406 -5.18 14.10 18.63
C ARG A 406 -5.93 15.42 18.38
N SER A 407 -5.22 16.46 18.01
CA SER A 407 -5.78 17.80 17.82
C SER A 407 -6.58 17.95 16.51
#